data_f7421fac1b45404b7b776aaf6506dcb5
#
_entry.id   f7421fac1b45404b7b776aaf6506dcb5
#
_cell.length_a   1.000
_cell.length_b   1.000
_cell.length_c   1.000
_cell.angle_alpha   90.00
_cell.angle_beta   90.00
_cell.angle_gamma   90.00
#
_symmetry.space_group_name_H-M   'P 1'
#
loop_
_entity.id
_entity.type
_entity.pdbx_description
1 polymer ?
#
loop_
_entity_poly.entity_id
_entity_poly.type
_entity_poly.pdbx_seq_one_letter_code
_entity_poly.pdbx_strand_id
1 'polypeptide(L)'
;MKTLSIINLKGGVAKTISSVNMAHILAAVKGCKVLLIDNDKQGNASRLFEAYRREEEAEACRIIKTGRIVGNIRDTREKNLDIIPCNYFMELAELEIKAEKNRAQHDRYKHALEEVAGQYDYCIIDNPPDLGMNVINAMVATDEIIIPVCLDAYSLDGLEELVEQINQIRALNPKARLAGCLIADYERTDTSEAAEMWLRTKGSCPVFKQKIRHSKKTKDATFYRQTPLHYSIRSGAAQDYKAFVAEYVQKFGRLAAGERS
;
A
#
# COMPACT_ATOMS: atom_id res chain seq x y z
N MET A 1 -6.35 5.04 -14.36
CA MET A 1 -6.09 4.60 -12.98
C MET A 1 -4.69 5.03 -12.58
N LYS A 2 -4.46 5.38 -11.31
CA LYS A 2 -3.12 5.64 -10.74
C LYS A 2 -2.81 4.54 -9.72
N THR A 3 -1.65 3.89 -9.86
CA THR A 3 -1.25 2.76 -9.01
C THR A 3 -0.20 3.19 -7.99
N LEU A 4 -0.45 2.90 -6.71
CA LEU A 4 0.45 3.21 -5.60
C LEU A 4 0.87 1.93 -4.88
N SER A 5 2.16 1.79 -4.62
CA SER A 5 2.68 0.75 -3.72
C SER A 5 3.04 1.33 -2.36
N ILE A 6 2.52 0.71 -1.32
CA ILE A 6 2.93 0.97 0.06
C ILE A 6 3.95 -0.11 0.43
N ILE A 7 5.20 0.26 0.67
CA ILE A 7 6.29 -0.70 0.86
C ILE A 7 7.22 -0.29 1.99
N ASN A 8 7.69 -1.23 2.76
CA ASN A 8 8.86 -1.15 3.64
C ASN A 8 9.30 -2.57 4.00
N LEU A 9 10.60 -2.84 4.03
CA LEU A 9 11.16 -4.16 4.37
C LEU A 9 11.02 -4.49 5.86
N LYS A 10 10.82 -3.48 6.70
CA LYS A 10 10.60 -3.69 8.12
C LYS A 10 9.14 -4.08 8.39
N GLY A 11 8.95 -5.09 9.22
CA GLY A 11 7.65 -5.45 9.78
C GLY A 11 7.18 -4.43 10.82
N GLY A 12 5.85 -4.26 10.96
CA GLY A 12 5.29 -3.41 12.04
C GLY A 12 5.33 -1.89 11.81
N VAL A 13 5.77 -1.40 10.66
CA VAL A 13 5.85 0.04 10.33
C VAL A 13 4.57 0.61 9.71
N ALA A 14 3.44 0.07 10.06
CA ALA A 14 2.12 0.55 9.62
C ALA A 14 1.82 0.47 8.11
N LYS A 15 2.47 -0.44 7.33
CA LYS A 15 2.17 -0.62 5.90
C LYS A 15 0.67 -0.86 5.65
N THR A 16 0.17 -1.99 6.09
CA THR A 16 -1.23 -2.40 5.88
C THR A 16 -2.22 -1.36 6.39
N ILE A 17 -1.98 -0.80 7.59
CA ILE A 17 -2.89 0.20 8.13
C ILE A 17 -2.87 1.50 7.32
N SER A 18 -1.74 1.88 6.73
CA SER A 18 -1.65 3.02 5.82
C SER A 18 -2.33 2.74 4.48
N SER A 19 -2.14 1.54 3.92
CA SER A 19 -2.78 1.09 2.67
C SER A 19 -4.31 1.11 2.79
N VAL A 20 -4.86 0.48 3.83
CA VAL A 20 -6.32 0.38 4.01
C VAL A 20 -6.96 1.74 4.35
N ASN A 21 -6.29 2.60 5.15
CA ASN A 21 -6.81 3.93 5.41
C ASN A 21 -6.75 4.83 4.18
N MET A 22 -5.67 4.78 3.42
CA MET A 22 -5.55 5.55 2.19
C MET A 22 -6.62 5.14 1.18
N ALA A 23 -6.82 3.84 0.96
CA ALA A 23 -7.86 3.31 0.08
C ALA A 23 -9.26 3.74 0.53
N HIS A 24 -9.58 3.55 1.82
CA HIS A 24 -10.88 3.92 2.37
C HIS A 24 -11.14 5.43 2.31
N ILE A 25 -10.16 6.28 2.64
CA ILE A 25 -10.32 7.74 2.59
C ILE A 25 -10.49 8.22 1.16
N LEU A 26 -9.72 7.71 0.20
CA LEU A 26 -9.91 8.04 -1.21
C LEU A 26 -11.31 7.65 -1.70
N ALA A 27 -11.82 6.49 -1.30
CA ALA A 27 -13.16 6.03 -1.66
C ALA A 27 -14.26 6.82 -0.95
N ALA A 28 -14.27 6.85 0.38
CA ALA A 28 -15.38 7.37 1.19
C ALA A 28 -15.38 8.91 1.30
N VAL A 29 -14.19 9.54 1.32
CA VAL A 29 -14.07 10.99 1.55
C VAL A 29 -13.85 11.76 0.25
N LYS A 30 -13.11 11.17 -0.69
CA LYS A 30 -12.83 11.82 -1.99
C LYS A 30 -13.72 11.33 -3.13
N GLY A 31 -14.56 10.33 -2.89
CA GLY A 31 -15.49 9.80 -3.88
C GLY A 31 -14.85 9.04 -5.05
N CYS A 32 -13.55 8.74 -4.95
CA CYS A 32 -12.82 8.00 -5.98
C CYS A 32 -13.25 6.53 -6.01
N LYS A 33 -13.19 5.89 -7.18
CA LYS A 33 -13.25 4.44 -7.29
C LYS A 33 -11.87 3.84 -7.04
N VAL A 34 -11.75 3.00 -6.02
CA VAL A 34 -10.45 2.50 -5.53
C VAL A 34 -10.43 0.97 -5.56
N LEU A 35 -9.34 0.42 -6.09
CA LEU A 35 -9.00 -0.98 -5.99
C LEU A 35 -7.86 -1.14 -4.97
N LEU A 36 -8.06 -1.97 -3.94
CA LEU A 36 -7.02 -2.36 -3.00
C LEU A 36 -6.51 -3.75 -3.36
N ILE A 37 -5.20 -3.91 -3.52
CA ILE A 37 -4.57 -5.22 -3.66
C ILE A 37 -3.84 -5.55 -2.36
N ASP A 38 -4.26 -6.60 -1.69
CA ASP A 38 -3.46 -7.22 -0.65
C ASP A 38 -2.41 -8.11 -1.34
N ASN A 39 -1.15 -7.80 -1.15
CA ASN A 39 -0.03 -8.52 -1.77
C ASN A 39 0.80 -9.29 -0.72
N ASP A 40 0.37 -9.27 0.54
CA ASP A 40 1.03 -9.95 1.66
C ASP A 40 0.38 -11.33 1.90
N LYS A 41 1.18 -12.39 1.92
CA LYS A 41 0.75 -13.75 2.28
C LYS A 41 0.06 -13.85 3.65
N GLN A 42 0.30 -12.88 4.55
CA GLN A 42 -0.40 -12.80 5.83
C GLN A 42 -1.88 -12.42 5.66
N GLY A 43 -2.25 -11.76 4.57
CA GLY A 43 -3.62 -11.41 4.24
C GLY A 43 -4.27 -10.43 5.24
N ASN A 44 -3.50 -9.49 5.79
CA ASN A 44 -3.99 -8.60 6.83
C ASN A 44 -5.05 -7.62 6.32
N ALA A 45 -4.86 -7.03 5.13
CA ALA A 45 -5.87 -6.21 4.48
C ALA A 45 -7.10 -7.04 4.10
N SER A 46 -6.90 -8.26 3.61
CA SER A 46 -7.97 -9.22 3.29
C SER A 46 -8.82 -9.58 4.51
N ARG A 47 -8.19 -9.77 5.68
CA ARG A 47 -8.90 -10.04 6.94
C ARG A 47 -9.71 -8.85 7.41
N LEU A 48 -9.19 -7.64 7.25
CA LEU A 48 -9.86 -6.41 7.66
C LEU A 48 -11.15 -6.19 6.87
N PHE A 49 -11.16 -6.52 5.58
CA PHE A 49 -12.35 -6.43 4.71
C PHE A 49 -13.13 -7.75 4.61
N GLU A 50 -12.88 -8.74 5.49
CA GLU A 50 -13.59 -10.03 5.55
C GLU A 50 -13.50 -10.86 4.24
N ALA A 51 -12.50 -10.55 3.41
CA ALA A 51 -12.26 -11.21 2.13
C ALA A 51 -11.27 -12.40 2.22
N TYR A 52 -10.62 -12.61 3.36
CA TYR A 52 -9.66 -13.71 3.54
C TYR A 52 -10.34 -15.07 3.52
N ARG A 53 -9.82 -15.98 2.69
CA ARG A 53 -10.22 -17.40 2.66
C ARG A 53 -8.98 -18.26 2.90
N ARG A 54 -9.06 -19.18 3.86
CA ARG A 54 -7.92 -20.01 4.23
C ARG A 54 -7.75 -21.22 3.31
N GLU A 55 -8.85 -21.80 2.84
CA GLU A 55 -8.85 -23.11 2.19
C GLU A 55 -8.73 -23.03 0.67
N GLU A 56 -8.81 -21.83 0.10
CA GLU A 56 -8.77 -21.58 -1.32
C GLU A 56 -7.61 -20.67 -1.67
N GLU A 57 -7.05 -20.87 -2.87
CA GLU A 57 -6.08 -19.94 -3.42
C GLU A 57 -6.71 -18.55 -3.62
N ALA A 58 -6.12 -17.54 -3.01
CA ALA A 58 -6.63 -16.17 -3.09
C ALA A 58 -6.44 -15.56 -4.49
N GLU A 59 -7.22 -14.53 -4.77
CA GLU A 59 -7.28 -13.88 -6.06
C GLU A 59 -5.95 -13.25 -6.48
N ALA A 60 -5.21 -12.64 -5.55
CA ALA A 60 -3.88 -12.10 -5.82
C ALA A 60 -2.90 -13.20 -6.27
N CYS A 61 -3.00 -14.41 -5.69
CA CYS A 61 -2.19 -15.56 -6.09
C CYS A 61 -2.50 -16.00 -7.53
N ARG A 62 -3.78 -16.03 -7.90
CA ARG A 62 -4.19 -16.35 -9.27
C ARG A 62 -3.73 -15.30 -10.28
N ILE A 63 -3.84 -14.02 -9.92
CA ILE A 63 -3.41 -12.92 -10.80
C ILE A 63 -1.91 -12.99 -11.05
N ILE A 64 -1.11 -13.22 -10.01
CA ILE A 64 0.33 -13.25 -10.17
C ILE A 64 0.80 -14.43 -11.02
N LYS A 65 0.07 -15.55 -11.02
CA LYS A 65 0.33 -16.70 -11.91
C LYS A 65 -0.14 -16.45 -13.34
N THR A 66 -1.32 -15.86 -13.52
CA THR A 66 -1.98 -15.76 -14.83
C THR A 66 -1.75 -14.43 -15.55
N GLY A 67 -1.56 -13.34 -14.82
CA GLY A 67 -1.55 -11.97 -15.34
C GLY A 67 -2.96 -11.48 -15.73
N ARG A 68 -4.05 -12.10 -15.22
CA ARG A 68 -5.44 -11.78 -15.56
C ARG A 68 -6.21 -11.38 -14.31
N ILE A 69 -6.97 -10.29 -14.39
CA ILE A 69 -7.72 -9.74 -13.26
C ILE A 69 -9.20 -10.10 -13.26
N VAL A 70 -9.77 -10.41 -14.43
CA VAL A 70 -11.20 -10.71 -14.57
C VAL A 70 -11.61 -11.89 -13.70
N GLY A 71 -12.67 -11.70 -12.88
CA GLY A 71 -13.15 -12.69 -11.91
C GLY A 71 -12.36 -12.76 -10.60
N ASN A 72 -11.36 -11.87 -10.43
CA ASN A 72 -10.49 -11.84 -9.26
C ASN A 72 -10.63 -10.57 -8.39
N ILE A 73 -11.72 -9.83 -8.55
CA ILE A 73 -12.03 -8.64 -7.73
C ILE A 73 -13.25 -8.97 -6.87
N ARG A 74 -13.21 -8.53 -5.61
CA ARG A 74 -14.32 -8.65 -4.67
C ARG A 74 -14.76 -7.29 -4.17
N ASP A 75 -16.07 -7.11 -4.07
CA ASP A 75 -16.66 -5.94 -3.42
C ASP A 75 -16.29 -5.94 -1.93
N THR A 76 -16.16 -4.75 -1.35
CA THR A 76 -16.09 -4.57 0.09
C THR A 76 -17.39 -3.95 0.61
N ARG A 77 -17.54 -3.89 1.95
CA ARG A 77 -18.64 -3.15 2.58
C ARG A 77 -18.54 -1.63 2.41
N GLU A 78 -17.37 -1.12 1.99
CA GLU A 78 -17.10 0.30 1.83
C GLU A 78 -17.43 0.71 0.39
N LYS A 79 -18.30 1.71 0.24
CA LYS A 79 -18.69 2.21 -1.08
C LYS A 79 -17.48 2.68 -1.88
N ASN A 80 -17.44 2.33 -3.16
CA ASN A 80 -16.37 2.66 -4.11
C ASN A 80 -15.00 2.05 -3.78
N LEU A 81 -14.94 1.04 -2.93
CA LEU A 81 -13.71 0.33 -2.59
C LEU A 81 -13.89 -1.18 -2.83
N ASP A 82 -13.11 -1.70 -3.77
CA ASP A 82 -13.04 -3.12 -4.06
C ASP A 82 -11.66 -3.66 -3.64
N ILE A 83 -11.56 -4.98 -3.44
CA ILE A 83 -10.35 -5.63 -2.99
C ILE A 83 -9.99 -6.85 -3.85
N ILE A 84 -8.69 -7.03 -4.06
CA ILE A 84 -8.09 -8.29 -4.50
C ILE A 84 -7.40 -8.89 -3.27
N PRO A 85 -8.00 -9.94 -2.66
CA PRO A 85 -7.47 -10.51 -1.44
C PRO A 85 -6.30 -11.44 -1.69
N CYS A 86 -5.47 -11.61 -0.65
CA CYS A 86 -4.31 -12.49 -0.61
C CYS A 86 -4.39 -13.48 0.57
N ASN A 87 -3.59 -14.54 0.51
CA ASN A 87 -3.38 -15.48 1.60
C ASN A 87 -2.06 -16.22 1.44
N TYR A 88 -1.81 -17.20 2.31
CA TYR A 88 -0.53 -17.93 2.37
C TYR A 88 -0.18 -18.68 1.07
N PHE A 89 -1.12 -18.92 0.17
CA PHE A 89 -0.81 -19.52 -1.13
C PHE A 89 0.05 -18.63 -2.02
N MET A 90 0.23 -17.34 -1.69
CA MET A 90 1.14 -16.47 -2.41
C MET A 90 2.57 -17.02 -2.46
N GLU A 91 3.01 -17.70 -1.39
CA GLU A 91 4.33 -18.32 -1.35
C GLU A 91 4.51 -19.41 -2.42
N LEU A 92 3.48 -20.24 -2.62
CA LEU A 92 3.48 -21.24 -3.70
C LEU A 92 3.38 -20.58 -5.07
N ALA A 93 2.54 -19.57 -5.23
CA ALA A 93 2.40 -18.83 -6.48
C ALA A 93 3.73 -18.19 -6.92
N GLU A 94 4.50 -17.64 -6.00
CA GLU A 94 5.83 -17.10 -6.28
C GLU A 94 6.84 -18.19 -6.73
N LEU A 95 6.80 -19.37 -6.12
CA LEU A 95 7.63 -20.49 -6.53
C LEU A 95 7.27 -20.96 -7.95
N GLU A 96 5.99 -21.05 -8.26
CA GLU A 96 5.50 -21.42 -9.59
C GLU A 96 6.00 -20.43 -10.67
N ILE A 97 5.89 -19.11 -10.41
CA ILE A 97 6.35 -18.09 -11.34
C ILE A 97 7.87 -18.16 -11.55
N LYS A 98 8.64 -18.32 -10.46
CA LYS A 98 10.12 -18.45 -10.55
C LYS A 98 10.55 -19.66 -11.37
N ALA A 99 9.75 -20.71 -11.39
CA ALA A 99 10.01 -21.91 -12.21
C ALA A 99 9.62 -21.74 -13.69
N GLU A 100 8.80 -20.74 -14.02
CA GLU A 100 8.31 -20.50 -15.38
C GLU A 100 9.40 -19.87 -16.25
N LYS A 101 9.79 -20.55 -17.36
CA LYS A 101 10.87 -20.11 -18.24
C LYS A 101 10.39 -19.39 -19.51
N ASN A 102 9.14 -19.58 -19.88
CA ASN A 102 8.63 -19.20 -21.20
C ASN A 102 7.87 -17.87 -21.24
N ARG A 103 7.77 -17.18 -20.09
CA ARG A 103 6.98 -15.97 -19.94
C ARG A 103 7.65 -15.01 -18.96
N ALA A 104 7.49 -13.69 -19.16
CA ALA A 104 8.00 -12.69 -18.23
C ALA A 104 7.38 -12.90 -16.84
N GLN A 105 8.22 -12.86 -15.80
CA GLN A 105 7.82 -13.17 -14.43
C GLN A 105 7.40 -11.96 -13.61
N HIS A 106 7.75 -10.74 -14.07
CA HIS A 106 7.71 -9.52 -13.29
C HIS A 106 6.63 -8.50 -13.70
N ASP A 107 5.81 -8.82 -14.71
CA ASP A 107 4.82 -7.88 -15.30
C ASP A 107 3.36 -8.31 -15.17
N ARG A 108 3.07 -9.32 -14.34
CA ARG A 108 1.73 -9.91 -14.18
C ARG A 108 0.70 -8.91 -13.67
N TYR A 109 1.01 -8.18 -12.61
CA TYR A 109 0.11 -7.14 -12.11
C TYR A 109 -0.07 -6.01 -13.11
N LYS A 110 0.97 -5.64 -13.84
CA LYS A 110 0.85 -4.61 -14.88
C LYS A 110 -0.18 -4.98 -15.93
N HIS A 111 -0.08 -6.17 -16.51
CA HIS A 111 -1.05 -6.65 -17.50
C HIS A 111 -2.46 -6.81 -16.92
N ALA A 112 -2.57 -7.37 -15.72
CA ALA A 112 -3.85 -7.50 -15.05
C ALA A 112 -4.53 -6.14 -14.81
N LEU A 113 -3.79 -5.13 -14.34
CA LEU A 113 -4.34 -3.81 -14.06
C LEU A 113 -4.71 -3.02 -15.33
N GLU A 114 -4.09 -3.31 -16.48
CA GLU A 114 -4.49 -2.76 -17.77
C GLU A 114 -5.95 -3.16 -18.14
N GLU A 115 -6.40 -4.36 -17.75
CA GLU A 115 -7.77 -4.85 -18.03
C GLU A 115 -8.86 -4.00 -17.34
N VAL A 116 -8.53 -3.33 -16.23
CA VAL A 116 -9.49 -2.55 -15.42
C VAL A 116 -9.11 -1.07 -15.28
N ALA A 117 -8.12 -0.61 -16.03
CA ALA A 117 -7.57 0.76 -15.90
C ALA A 117 -8.61 1.88 -16.07
N GLY A 118 -9.70 1.64 -16.80
CA GLY A 118 -10.82 2.56 -17.00
C GLY A 118 -11.89 2.52 -15.90
N GLN A 119 -11.85 1.54 -15.00
CA GLN A 119 -12.91 1.29 -14.00
C GLN A 119 -12.59 1.95 -12.64
N TYR A 120 -11.31 2.20 -12.33
CA TYR A 120 -10.84 2.75 -11.08
C TYR A 120 -10.05 4.04 -11.29
N ASP A 121 -10.11 4.94 -10.32
CA ASP A 121 -9.28 6.14 -10.25
C ASP A 121 -7.90 5.81 -9.66
N TYR A 122 -7.90 4.96 -8.62
CA TYR A 122 -6.70 4.53 -7.89
C TYR A 122 -6.65 3.02 -7.71
N CYS A 123 -5.41 2.49 -7.71
CA CYS A 123 -5.09 1.16 -7.21
C CYS A 123 -4.05 1.32 -6.10
N ILE A 124 -4.31 0.75 -4.92
CA ILE A 124 -3.37 0.74 -3.78
C ILE A 124 -2.89 -0.69 -3.59
N ILE A 125 -1.58 -0.90 -3.55
CA ILE A 125 -0.98 -2.22 -3.33
C ILE A 125 -0.31 -2.24 -1.95
N ASP A 126 -0.82 -3.10 -1.05
CA ASP A 126 -0.26 -3.37 0.27
C ASP A 126 0.78 -4.48 0.19
N ASN A 127 2.06 -4.15 0.36
CA ASN A 127 3.15 -5.09 0.16
C ASN A 127 3.66 -5.72 1.47
N PRO A 128 4.18 -6.97 1.41
CA PRO A 128 4.83 -7.63 2.55
C PRO A 128 6.15 -6.93 2.95
N PRO A 129 6.77 -7.34 4.08
CA PRO A 129 8.06 -6.82 4.53
C PRO A 129 9.27 -7.54 3.88
N ASP A 130 9.16 -7.89 2.62
CA ASP A 130 10.22 -8.55 1.85
C ASP A 130 10.20 -8.06 0.40
N LEU A 131 11.14 -8.52 -0.42
CA LEU A 131 11.23 -8.24 -1.86
C LEU A 131 11.07 -9.52 -2.69
N GLY A 132 9.96 -10.23 -2.47
CA GLY A 132 9.58 -11.38 -3.28
C GLY A 132 9.20 -11.01 -4.72
N MET A 133 8.91 -12.01 -5.53
CA MET A 133 8.47 -11.82 -6.91
C MET A 133 7.12 -11.07 -6.98
N ASN A 134 6.27 -11.25 -5.99
CA ASN A 134 5.02 -10.51 -5.81
C ASN A 134 5.28 -8.99 -5.67
N VAL A 135 6.29 -8.59 -4.89
CA VAL A 135 6.65 -7.17 -4.71
C VAL A 135 7.29 -6.61 -5.97
N ILE A 136 8.14 -7.36 -6.66
CA ILE A 136 8.70 -6.93 -7.96
C ILE A 136 7.56 -6.67 -8.95
N ASN A 137 6.56 -7.57 -9.03
CA ASN A 137 5.38 -7.38 -9.87
C ASN A 137 4.57 -6.13 -9.48
N ALA A 138 4.39 -5.89 -8.19
CA ALA A 138 3.73 -4.68 -7.69
C ALA A 138 4.49 -3.42 -8.12
N MET A 139 5.81 -3.40 -7.97
CA MET A 139 6.66 -2.26 -8.33
C MET A 139 6.67 -1.98 -9.84
N VAL A 140 6.64 -3.01 -10.67
CA VAL A 140 6.56 -2.87 -12.14
C VAL A 140 5.22 -2.26 -12.59
N ALA A 141 4.14 -2.49 -11.82
CA ALA A 141 2.82 -1.92 -12.07
C ALA A 141 2.60 -0.54 -11.43
N THR A 142 3.54 -0.05 -10.62
CA THR A 142 3.36 1.13 -9.76
C THR A 142 3.73 2.43 -10.46
N ASP A 143 2.92 3.48 -10.26
CA ASP A 143 3.27 4.86 -10.63
C ASP A 143 3.99 5.59 -9.49
N GLU A 144 3.57 5.37 -8.24
CA GLU A 144 4.10 6.06 -7.07
C GLU A 144 4.28 5.15 -5.86
N ILE A 145 5.37 5.40 -5.13
CA ILE A 145 5.79 4.59 -3.99
C ILE A 145 5.72 5.45 -2.73
N ILE A 146 5.08 4.93 -1.70
CA ILE A 146 5.04 5.53 -0.36
C ILE A 146 5.67 4.57 0.62
N ILE A 147 6.57 5.09 1.47
CA ILE A 147 7.29 4.30 2.47
C ILE A 147 6.83 4.73 3.87
N PRO A 148 5.96 4.00 4.54
CA PRO A 148 5.68 4.23 5.95
C PRO A 148 6.92 3.91 6.79
N VAL A 149 7.29 4.81 7.71
CA VAL A 149 8.45 4.66 8.59
C VAL A 149 8.07 4.97 10.04
N CYS A 150 8.54 4.16 10.97
CA CYS A 150 8.56 4.50 12.39
C CYS A 150 9.93 5.13 12.74
N LEU A 151 9.94 6.10 13.64
CA LEU A 151 11.17 6.82 13.99
C LEU A 151 11.96 6.07 15.08
N ASP A 152 12.55 4.95 14.71
CA ASP A 152 13.53 4.23 15.52
C ASP A 152 14.81 3.99 14.71
N ALA A 153 15.93 3.75 15.39
CA ALA A 153 17.24 3.60 14.76
C ALA A 153 17.25 2.57 13.63
N TYR A 154 16.69 1.39 13.87
CA TYR A 154 16.67 0.30 12.88
C TYR A 154 15.82 0.62 11.65
N SER A 155 14.78 1.44 11.80
CA SER A 155 13.94 1.85 10.68
C SER A 155 14.64 2.86 9.78
N LEU A 156 15.49 3.71 10.34
CA LEU A 156 16.24 4.71 9.58
C LEU A 156 17.41 4.08 8.83
N ASP A 157 18.14 3.16 9.46
CA ASP A 157 19.23 2.43 8.81
C ASP A 157 18.73 1.61 7.61
N GLY A 158 17.61 0.89 7.76
CA GLY A 158 17.01 0.10 6.68
C GLY A 158 16.35 0.93 5.57
N LEU A 159 16.10 2.22 5.80
CA LEU A 159 15.45 3.08 4.79
C LEU A 159 16.37 3.35 3.60
N GLU A 160 17.63 3.62 3.82
CA GLU A 160 18.61 3.88 2.75
C GLU A 160 18.77 2.65 1.85
N GLU A 161 18.94 1.48 2.46
CA GLU A 161 19.00 0.20 1.73
C GLU A 161 17.72 -0.04 0.92
N LEU A 162 16.55 0.23 1.49
CA LEU A 162 15.28 0.11 0.78
C LEU A 162 15.21 1.05 -0.42
N VAL A 163 15.63 2.31 -0.27
CA VAL A 163 15.62 3.29 -1.37
C VAL A 163 16.56 2.85 -2.50
N GLU A 164 17.73 2.30 -2.17
CA GLU A 164 18.65 1.74 -3.17
C GLU A 164 18.01 0.56 -3.92
N GLN A 165 17.37 -0.38 -3.21
CA GLN A 165 16.68 -1.51 -3.82
C GLN A 165 15.50 -1.08 -4.69
N ILE A 166 14.71 -0.09 -4.25
CA ILE A 166 13.65 0.51 -5.06
C ILE A 166 14.23 1.11 -6.34
N ASN A 167 15.36 1.81 -6.28
CA ASN A 167 16.02 2.37 -7.45
C ASN A 167 16.51 1.30 -8.43
N GLN A 168 16.98 0.14 -7.94
CA GLN A 168 17.33 -1.00 -8.79
C GLN A 168 16.10 -1.56 -9.51
N ILE A 169 14.98 -1.76 -8.79
CA ILE A 169 13.72 -2.25 -9.39
C ILE A 169 13.15 -1.24 -10.39
N ARG A 170 13.35 0.06 -10.19
CA ARG A 170 12.95 1.10 -11.13
C ARG A 170 13.60 0.96 -12.52
N ALA A 171 14.68 0.19 -12.69
CA ALA A 171 15.18 -0.17 -14.01
C ALA A 171 14.14 -0.93 -14.85
N LEU A 172 13.24 -1.69 -14.22
CA LEU A 172 12.11 -2.38 -14.86
C LEU A 172 10.90 -1.47 -15.09
N ASN A 173 10.77 -0.39 -14.33
CA ASN A 173 9.70 0.61 -14.45
C ASN A 173 10.24 2.03 -14.20
N PRO A 174 10.85 2.68 -15.21
CA PRO A 174 11.42 4.02 -15.06
C PRO A 174 10.41 5.12 -14.72
N LYS A 175 9.10 4.85 -14.90
CA LYS A 175 8.02 5.81 -14.60
C LYS A 175 7.69 5.83 -13.11
N ALA A 176 8.00 4.78 -12.36
CA ALA A 176 7.76 4.72 -10.93
C ALA A 176 8.58 5.81 -10.22
N ARG A 177 7.93 6.56 -9.36
CA ARG A 177 8.57 7.61 -8.56
C ARG A 177 8.34 7.40 -7.06
N LEU A 178 9.33 7.73 -6.28
CA LEU A 178 9.23 7.77 -4.83
C LEU A 178 8.45 9.04 -4.43
N ALA A 179 7.19 8.87 -4.02
CA ALA A 179 6.34 9.98 -3.58
C ALA A 179 6.79 10.52 -2.22
N GLY A 180 7.25 9.65 -1.33
CA GLY A 180 7.84 10.06 -0.06
C GLY A 180 7.67 9.05 1.07
N CYS A 181 8.33 9.38 2.18
CA CYS A 181 8.20 8.68 3.45
C CYS A 181 7.03 9.25 4.26
N LEU A 182 6.20 8.39 4.81
CA LEU A 182 5.14 8.73 5.77
C LEU A 182 5.59 8.33 7.17
N ILE A 183 5.84 9.31 8.03
CA ILE A 183 6.11 9.04 9.44
C ILE A 183 4.83 8.49 10.08
N ALA A 184 4.89 7.25 10.57
CA ALA A 184 3.78 6.53 11.17
C ALA A 184 4.09 6.17 12.62
N ASP A 185 3.03 5.97 13.40
CA ASP A 185 3.10 5.61 14.82
C ASP A 185 3.95 6.60 15.67
N TYR A 186 3.84 7.88 15.35
CA TYR A 186 4.64 8.95 15.94
C TYR A 186 4.22 9.24 17.38
N GLU A 187 5.18 9.14 18.29
CA GLU A 187 5.10 9.66 19.66
C GLU A 187 6.05 10.84 19.83
N ARG A 188 5.60 11.90 20.50
CA ARG A 188 6.42 13.09 20.70
C ARG A 188 7.42 12.85 21.83
N THR A 189 8.66 12.57 21.47
CA THR A 189 9.82 12.43 22.36
C THR A 189 11.01 13.16 21.75
N ASP A 190 12.01 13.52 22.55
CA ASP A 190 13.24 14.17 22.05
C ASP A 190 13.92 13.30 20.98
N THR A 191 13.92 11.98 21.17
CA THR A 191 14.48 11.02 20.21
C THR A 191 13.70 11.05 18.88
N SER A 192 12.37 11.05 18.92
CA SER A 192 11.55 11.12 17.72
C SER A 192 11.70 12.46 16.99
N GLU A 193 11.82 13.56 17.71
CA GLU A 193 12.05 14.89 17.12
C GLU A 193 13.43 14.95 16.43
N ALA A 194 14.46 14.42 17.04
CA ALA A 194 15.81 14.32 16.45
C ALA A 194 15.82 13.41 15.21
N ALA A 195 15.16 12.25 15.28
CA ALA A 195 15.05 11.31 14.17
C ALA A 195 14.24 11.90 12.99
N GLU A 196 13.14 12.62 13.27
CA GLU A 196 12.38 13.34 12.25
C GLU A 196 13.24 14.42 11.57
N MET A 197 13.98 15.19 12.33
CA MET A 197 14.88 16.23 11.81
C MET A 197 15.94 15.59 10.89
N TRP A 198 16.57 14.51 11.33
CA TRP A 198 17.54 13.77 10.52
C TRP A 198 16.91 13.26 9.21
N LEU A 199 15.76 12.61 9.30
CA LEU A 199 15.05 12.08 8.14
C LEU A 199 14.70 13.16 7.10
N ARG A 200 14.26 14.34 7.57
CA ARG A 200 13.91 15.48 6.70
C ARG A 200 15.10 16.18 6.08
N THR A 201 16.28 16.14 6.72
CA THR A 201 17.47 16.90 6.29
C THR A 201 18.53 16.05 5.61
N LYS A 202 18.62 14.78 5.97
CA LYS A 202 19.68 13.85 5.53
C LYS A 202 19.14 12.61 4.84
N GLY A 203 17.85 12.28 5.03
CA GLY A 203 17.27 11.09 4.43
C GLY A 203 17.24 11.15 2.90
N SER A 204 17.40 10.00 2.27
CA SER A 204 17.43 9.82 0.81
C SER A 204 16.06 9.93 0.13
N CYS A 205 15.00 10.21 0.88
CA CYS A 205 13.62 10.18 0.43
C CYS A 205 12.86 11.44 0.88
N PRO A 206 12.02 12.05 0.03
CA PRO A 206 11.12 13.12 0.45
C PRO A 206 10.23 12.67 1.61
N VAL A 207 9.89 13.56 2.52
CA VAL A 207 9.05 13.25 3.69
C VAL A 207 7.76 14.05 3.62
N PHE A 208 6.60 13.38 3.79
CA PHE A 208 5.31 14.06 3.90
C PHE A 208 5.30 14.99 5.11
N LYS A 209 4.60 16.12 5.00
CA LYS A 209 4.46 17.07 6.12
C LYS A 209 3.64 16.44 7.24
N GLN A 210 2.55 15.78 6.84
CA GLN A 210 1.67 15.08 7.76
C GLN A 210 2.36 13.82 8.28
N LYS A 211 2.23 13.58 9.57
CA LYS A 211 2.63 12.36 10.25
C LYS A 211 1.44 11.74 10.98
N ILE A 212 1.48 10.44 11.18
CA ILE A 212 0.41 9.68 11.84
C ILE A 212 0.83 9.43 13.28
N ARG A 213 0.12 10.02 14.22
CA ARG A 213 0.40 9.83 15.65
C ARG A 213 0.09 8.42 16.11
N HIS A 214 0.82 7.97 17.12
CA HIS A 214 0.49 6.77 17.88
C HIS A 214 -0.95 6.82 18.40
N SER A 215 -1.68 5.74 18.28
CA SER A 215 -3.07 5.68 18.75
C SER A 215 -3.48 4.28 19.14
N LYS A 216 -3.86 4.09 20.40
CA LYS A 216 -4.45 2.83 20.88
C LYS A 216 -5.70 2.46 20.07
N LYS A 217 -6.49 3.44 19.61
CA LYS A 217 -7.68 3.20 18.77
C LYS A 217 -7.35 2.58 17.42
N THR A 218 -6.13 2.73 16.91
CA THR A 218 -5.69 2.02 15.71
C THR A 218 -5.59 0.52 15.96
N LYS A 219 -5.02 0.12 17.11
CA LYS A 219 -4.97 -1.31 17.51
C LYS A 219 -6.37 -1.88 17.74
N ASP A 220 -7.23 -1.12 18.44
CA ASP A 220 -8.62 -1.52 18.66
C ASP A 220 -9.36 -1.71 17.34
N ALA A 221 -9.21 -0.77 16.40
CA ALA A 221 -9.83 -0.85 15.08
C ALA A 221 -9.43 -2.13 14.33
N THR A 222 -8.14 -2.49 14.33
CA THR A 222 -7.67 -3.73 13.68
C THR A 222 -8.22 -4.97 14.36
N PHE A 223 -8.35 -4.99 15.69
CA PHE A 223 -8.97 -6.09 16.41
C PHE A 223 -10.43 -6.30 15.98
N TYR A 224 -11.18 -5.22 15.78
CA TYR A 224 -12.56 -5.26 15.29
C TYR A 224 -12.69 -5.33 13.77
N ARG A 225 -11.60 -5.57 13.05
CA ARG A 225 -11.57 -5.63 11.57
C ARG A 225 -12.20 -4.40 10.91
N GLN A 226 -11.82 -3.24 11.42
CA GLN A 226 -12.28 -1.94 10.91
C GLN A 226 -11.09 -1.05 10.58
N THR A 227 -11.27 -0.13 9.64
CA THR A 227 -10.29 0.94 9.47
C THR A 227 -10.40 1.92 10.62
N PRO A 228 -9.33 2.63 11.03
CA PRO A 228 -9.40 3.72 12.00
C PRO A 228 -10.48 4.76 11.67
N LEU A 229 -10.70 5.04 10.38
CA LEU A 229 -11.75 5.95 9.93
C LEU A 229 -13.14 5.43 10.28
N HIS A 230 -13.40 4.14 10.06
CA HIS A 230 -14.70 3.51 10.36
C HIS A 230 -14.91 3.36 11.87
N TYR A 231 -13.90 2.84 12.58
CA TYR A 231 -13.97 2.58 14.02
C TYR A 231 -14.14 3.86 14.85
N SER A 232 -13.40 4.91 14.52
CA SER A 232 -13.43 6.17 15.26
C SER A 232 -13.01 7.35 14.38
N ILE A 233 -13.94 7.89 13.63
CA ILE A 233 -13.69 9.00 12.70
C ILE A 233 -13.04 10.23 13.36
N ARG A 234 -13.29 10.44 14.67
CA ARG A 234 -12.74 11.56 15.46
C ARG A 234 -11.41 11.22 16.14
N SER A 235 -10.88 10.00 15.99
CA SER A 235 -9.59 9.64 16.57
C SER A 235 -8.46 10.45 15.92
N GLY A 236 -7.39 10.72 16.70
CA GLY A 236 -6.24 11.45 16.19
C GLY A 236 -5.65 10.79 14.93
N ALA A 237 -5.44 9.48 14.96
CA ALA A 237 -4.92 8.75 13.80
C ALA A 237 -5.83 8.83 12.57
N ALA A 238 -7.17 8.74 12.73
CA ALA A 238 -8.08 8.89 11.60
C ALA A 238 -8.02 10.30 10.98
N GLN A 239 -7.89 11.33 11.80
CA GLN A 239 -7.72 12.70 11.31
C GLN A 239 -6.37 12.91 10.63
N ASP A 240 -5.30 12.32 11.19
CA ASP A 240 -3.97 12.38 10.59
C ASP A 240 -3.94 11.68 9.22
N TYR A 241 -4.56 10.50 9.09
CA TYR A 241 -4.68 9.83 7.78
C TYR A 241 -5.51 10.66 6.79
N LYS A 242 -6.58 11.33 7.20
CA LYS A 242 -7.32 12.25 6.32
C LYS A 242 -6.44 13.39 5.82
N ALA A 243 -5.67 14.02 6.73
CA ALA A 243 -4.76 15.11 6.38
C ALA A 243 -3.63 14.62 5.46
N PHE A 244 -3.09 13.43 5.71
CA PHE A 244 -2.09 12.81 4.84
C PHE A 244 -2.64 12.55 3.43
N VAL A 245 -3.81 11.95 3.30
CA VAL A 245 -4.43 11.71 1.99
C VAL A 245 -4.74 13.02 1.28
N ALA A 246 -5.16 14.06 2.00
CA ALA A 246 -5.36 15.39 1.43
C ALA A 246 -4.04 15.99 0.89
N GLU A 247 -2.94 15.90 1.66
CA GLU A 247 -1.61 16.31 1.21
C GLU A 247 -1.16 15.52 -0.02
N TYR A 248 -1.36 14.19 -0.01
CA TYR A 248 -1.02 13.34 -1.15
C TYR A 248 -1.80 13.75 -2.40
N VAL A 249 -3.12 13.91 -2.30
CA VAL A 249 -3.98 14.29 -3.44
C VAL A 249 -3.60 15.67 -3.98
N GLN A 250 -3.27 16.62 -3.11
CA GLN A 250 -2.82 17.95 -3.53
C GLN A 250 -1.51 17.90 -4.31
N LYS A 251 -0.56 17.05 -3.90
CA LYS A 251 0.77 16.96 -4.54
C LYS A 251 0.78 16.09 -5.80
N PHE A 252 0.04 15.01 -5.80
CA PHE A 252 0.17 13.92 -6.77
C PHE A 252 -1.16 13.44 -7.34
N GLY A 253 -2.29 13.84 -6.74
CA GLY A 253 -3.60 13.26 -7.03
C GLY A 253 -4.10 13.55 -8.44
N ARG A 254 -4.95 12.66 -8.94
CA ARG A 254 -5.93 12.98 -9.97
C ARG A 254 -7.24 13.27 -9.25
N LEU A 255 -7.88 14.37 -9.56
CA LEU A 255 -9.25 14.64 -9.11
C LEU A 255 -10.19 13.61 -9.74
N ALA A 256 -11.20 13.19 -8.98
CA ALA A 256 -12.28 12.35 -9.52
C ALA A 256 -12.87 13.00 -10.78
N ALA A 257 -13.33 12.20 -11.72
CA ALA A 257 -13.81 12.66 -13.02
C ALA A 257 -14.95 13.71 -12.98
N GLY A 258 -15.58 13.91 -11.80
CA GLY A 258 -16.66 14.89 -11.57
C GLY A 258 -16.22 16.28 -11.09
N GLU A 259 -14.94 16.49 -10.74
CA GLU A 259 -14.41 17.79 -10.29
C GLU A 259 -13.61 18.52 -11.37
N ARG A 260 -13.73 18.10 -12.63
CA ARG A 260 -13.16 18.82 -13.78
C ARG A 260 -14.18 19.84 -14.30
N SER A 261 -14.34 20.93 -13.59
CA SER A 261 -15.05 22.12 -14.09
C SER A 261 -14.25 23.36 -13.76
#